data_37959948b1addbf15365c76af744001f
#
_entry.id   37959948b1addbf15365c76af744001f
#
_cell.length_a   1.000
_cell.length_b   1.000
_cell.length_c   1.000
_cell.angle_alpha   90.00
_cell.angle_beta   90.00
_cell.angle_gamma   90.00
#
_symmetry.space_group_name_H-M   'P 1'
#
loop_
_entity.id
_entity.type
_entity.pdbx_description
1 polymer ?
#
loop_
_entity_poly.entity_id
_entity_poly.type
_entity_poly.pdbx_seq_one_letter_code
_entity_poly.pdbx_strand_id
1 'polypeptide(L)'
;FEWSPDSKYLLSNYQINGGWNNSDIALIDIESGEITNLTQSGYSDGNFKWTLKGKAMAWESDKDGYRSHGSWGAESDIYIMFFDGKEMTKFYQDKEDAEIAKALEDGDKSEKKIEKEEKKEKKDSVKQAEKPEKLVLDLENREFRTARLTRFSGRLGDFYLTQDGTKLFYSTRLEKSYDLCQMDIKKGDVKVIKKGVYGSLVPSADDKDLYVFTGSSITKITIASGATSTISFSGDYEFKPKAERDYIFGHVWKQVN
;
A
#
# COMPACT_ATOMS: atom_id res chain seq x y z
N PHE A 1 1.93 -10.10 -6.18
CA PHE A 1 0.58 -10.25 -5.65
C PHE A 1 0.49 -9.73 -4.22
N GLU A 2 -0.70 -9.26 -3.84
CA GLU A 2 -0.98 -8.71 -2.51
C GLU A 2 -2.30 -9.29 -1.97
N TRP A 3 -2.28 -9.88 -0.79
CA TRP A 3 -3.47 -10.40 -0.12
C TRP A 3 -4.31 -9.28 0.49
N SER A 4 -5.63 -9.39 0.37
CA SER A 4 -6.54 -8.53 1.12
C SER A 4 -6.41 -8.78 2.63
N PRO A 5 -6.69 -7.77 3.48
CA PRO A 5 -6.61 -7.93 4.94
C PRO A 5 -7.49 -9.05 5.51
N ASP A 6 -8.62 -9.37 4.85
CA ASP A 6 -9.51 -10.46 5.24
C ASP A 6 -9.16 -11.82 4.60
N SER A 7 -8.08 -11.87 3.81
CA SER A 7 -7.56 -13.06 3.11
C SER A 7 -8.54 -13.71 2.13
N LYS A 8 -9.49 -12.94 1.59
CA LYS A 8 -10.47 -13.44 0.62
C LYS A 8 -10.17 -13.07 -0.81
N TYR A 9 -9.40 -12.01 -1.00
CA TYR A 9 -9.08 -11.48 -2.31
C TYR A 9 -7.57 -11.37 -2.48
N LEU A 10 -7.16 -11.41 -3.74
CA LEU A 10 -5.77 -11.23 -4.15
C LEU A 10 -5.70 -10.17 -5.24
N LEU A 11 -4.84 -9.19 -5.08
CA LEU A 11 -4.44 -8.31 -6.18
C LEU A 11 -3.26 -8.94 -6.92
N SER A 12 -3.27 -8.87 -8.24
CA SER A 12 -2.19 -9.39 -9.08
C SER A 12 -2.03 -8.54 -10.34
N ASN A 13 -0.85 -8.60 -10.94
CA ASN A 13 -0.68 -8.07 -12.30
C ASN A 13 -1.56 -8.87 -13.27
N TYR A 14 -2.20 -8.15 -14.18
CA TYR A 14 -3.04 -8.69 -15.22
C TYR A 14 -2.50 -8.25 -16.59
N GLN A 15 -2.02 -9.20 -17.36
CA GLN A 15 -1.50 -8.91 -18.67
C GLN A 15 -2.58 -9.14 -19.71
N ILE A 16 -2.97 -8.09 -20.42
CA ILE A 16 -3.94 -8.20 -21.51
C ILE A 16 -3.29 -8.94 -22.68
N ASN A 17 -4.03 -9.84 -23.31
CA ASN A 17 -3.57 -10.56 -24.49
C ASN A 17 -3.08 -9.60 -25.58
N GLY A 18 -1.81 -9.69 -25.95
CA GLY A 18 -1.18 -8.84 -26.97
C GLY A 18 -0.54 -7.55 -26.46
N GLY A 19 -0.65 -7.24 -25.19
CA GLY A 19 0.07 -6.11 -24.57
C GLY A 19 1.50 -6.50 -24.23
N TRP A 20 2.49 -5.88 -24.86
CA TRP A 20 3.89 -6.19 -24.57
C TRP A 20 4.38 -5.51 -23.29
N ASN A 21 3.92 -4.30 -23.01
CA ASN A 21 4.37 -3.49 -21.87
C ASN A 21 3.24 -2.90 -21.05
N ASN A 22 1.98 -3.23 -21.35
CA ASN A 22 0.85 -2.70 -20.63
C ASN A 22 0.34 -3.78 -19.69
N SER A 23 0.45 -3.55 -18.41
CA SER A 23 -0.15 -4.40 -17.38
C SER A 23 -1.26 -3.64 -16.68
N ASP A 24 -2.37 -4.30 -16.49
CA ASP A 24 -3.43 -3.87 -15.59
C ASP A 24 -3.29 -4.55 -14.23
N ILE A 25 -4.20 -4.23 -13.32
CA ILE A 25 -4.30 -4.87 -12.01
C ILE A 25 -5.61 -5.65 -11.95
N ALA A 26 -5.52 -6.93 -11.60
CA ALA A 26 -6.67 -7.77 -11.38
C ALA A 26 -6.94 -8.01 -9.89
N LEU A 27 -8.22 -8.13 -9.59
CA LEU A 27 -8.75 -8.69 -8.35
C LEU A 27 -9.14 -10.14 -8.59
N ILE A 28 -8.69 -11.03 -7.74
CA ILE A 28 -9.04 -12.44 -7.77
C ILE A 28 -9.82 -12.75 -6.49
N ASP A 29 -11.04 -13.20 -6.61
CA ASP A 29 -11.81 -13.78 -5.51
C ASP A 29 -11.34 -15.22 -5.30
N ILE A 30 -10.84 -15.53 -4.11
CA ILE A 30 -10.21 -16.83 -3.83
C ILE A 30 -11.25 -17.94 -3.69
N GLU A 31 -12.46 -17.61 -3.25
CA GLU A 31 -13.52 -18.60 -3.06
C GLU A 31 -14.15 -19.02 -4.40
N SER A 32 -14.46 -18.06 -5.26
CA SER A 32 -15.08 -18.32 -6.57
C SER A 32 -14.07 -18.57 -7.69
N GLY A 33 -12.84 -18.08 -7.55
CA GLY A 33 -11.84 -18.05 -8.62
C GLY A 33 -12.12 -16.98 -9.69
N GLU A 34 -13.08 -16.09 -9.47
CA GLU A 34 -13.40 -15.00 -10.40
C GLU A 34 -12.25 -14.00 -10.49
N ILE A 35 -11.93 -13.60 -11.70
CA ILE A 35 -10.88 -12.62 -12.00
C ILE A 35 -11.52 -11.39 -12.62
N THR A 36 -11.40 -10.26 -11.95
CA THR A 36 -11.88 -8.95 -12.42
C THR A 36 -10.70 -8.04 -12.72
N ASN A 37 -10.58 -7.57 -13.98
CA ASN A 37 -9.61 -6.52 -14.31
C ASN A 37 -10.08 -5.20 -13.71
N LEU A 38 -9.33 -4.63 -12.76
CA LEU A 38 -9.71 -3.43 -12.02
C LEU A 38 -9.43 -2.15 -12.80
N THR A 39 -8.25 -2.01 -13.40
CA THR A 39 -7.79 -0.73 -13.93
C THR A 39 -8.20 -0.50 -15.37
N GLN A 40 -8.12 -1.51 -16.24
CA GLN A 40 -8.51 -1.44 -17.66
C GLN A 40 -7.99 -0.16 -18.34
N SER A 41 -6.77 0.26 -17.99
CA SER A 41 -6.29 1.61 -18.28
C SER A 41 -5.66 1.74 -19.66
N GLY A 42 -5.15 0.66 -20.20
CA GLY A 42 -4.31 0.66 -21.42
C GLY A 42 -2.91 1.24 -21.19
N TYR A 43 -2.53 1.45 -19.95
CA TYR A 43 -1.24 1.97 -19.49
C TYR A 43 -0.48 0.92 -18.68
N SER A 44 0.73 1.23 -18.22
CA SER A 44 1.47 0.31 -17.35
C SER A 44 1.10 0.59 -15.89
N ASP A 45 0.22 -0.25 -15.37
CA ASP A 45 -0.20 -0.22 -13.96
C ASP A 45 0.55 -1.30 -13.18
N GLY A 46 1.04 -0.96 -12.00
CA GLY A 46 1.80 -1.88 -11.16
C GLY A 46 2.05 -1.36 -9.76
N ASN A 47 2.95 -2.02 -9.02
CA ASN A 47 3.28 -1.65 -7.64
C ASN A 47 2.02 -1.32 -6.80
N PHE A 48 1.04 -2.21 -6.84
CA PHE A 48 -0.25 -2.03 -6.18
C PHE A 48 -0.20 -2.48 -4.73
N LYS A 49 -1.00 -1.82 -3.89
CA LYS A 49 -1.11 -2.13 -2.45
C LYS A 49 -2.54 -1.95 -1.98
N TRP A 50 -3.00 -2.85 -1.12
CA TRP A 50 -4.19 -2.59 -0.33
C TRP A 50 -3.93 -1.43 0.62
N THR A 51 -4.89 -0.52 0.75
CA THR A 51 -4.80 0.62 1.65
C THR A 51 -6.13 0.87 2.34
N LEU A 52 -6.16 1.78 3.32
CA LEU A 52 -7.35 2.11 4.10
C LEU A 52 -8.03 0.85 4.68
N LYS A 53 -7.22 -0.08 5.23
CA LYS A 53 -7.67 -1.37 5.77
C LYS A 53 -8.44 -2.23 4.76
N GLY A 54 -8.06 -2.18 3.50
CA GLY A 54 -8.66 -2.94 2.40
C GLY A 54 -9.85 -2.25 1.71
N LYS A 55 -10.21 -1.04 2.10
CA LYS A 55 -11.31 -0.29 1.48
C LYS A 55 -10.91 0.45 0.21
N ALA A 56 -9.63 0.48 -0.09
CA ALA A 56 -9.07 1.04 -1.30
C ALA A 56 -7.83 0.27 -1.76
N MET A 57 -7.49 0.44 -3.01
CA MET A 57 -6.23 0.05 -3.62
C MET A 57 -5.48 1.30 -4.07
N ALA A 58 -4.19 1.38 -3.79
CA ALA A 58 -3.31 2.38 -4.40
C ALA A 58 -2.31 1.67 -5.32
N TRP A 59 -1.93 2.33 -6.42
CA TRP A 59 -1.01 1.75 -7.39
C TRP A 59 -0.24 2.82 -8.16
N GLU A 60 0.80 2.39 -8.84
CA GLU A 60 1.60 3.20 -9.74
C GLU A 60 1.12 3.02 -11.18
N SER A 61 0.97 4.13 -11.94
CA SER A 61 0.61 4.13 -13.36
C SER A 61 1.39 5.17 -14.13
N ASP A 62 1.76 4.87 -15.37
CA ASP A 62 2.38 5.82 -16.29
C ASP A 62 1.37 6.62 -17.15
N LYS A 63 0.09 6.60 -16.74
CA LYS A 63 -1.03 7.20 -17.48
C LYS A 63 -0.84 8.69 -17.76
N ASP A 64 -0.47 9.47 -16.76
CA ASP A 64 -0.31 10.92 -16.86
C ASP A 64 1.16 11.36 -16.95
N GLY A 65 2.10 10.43 -16.87
CA GLY A 65 3.52 10.69 -16.89
C GLY A 65 4.11 10.78 -18.30
N TYR A 66 5.31 11.36 -18.38
CA TYR A 66 6.08 11.34 -19.63
C TYR A 66 6.49 9.88 -19.94
N ARG A 67 6.24 9.46 -21.17
CA ARG A 67 6.64 8.16 -21.69
C ARG A 67 7.63 8.30 -22.83
N SER A 68 8.76 7.63 -22.69
CA SER A 68 9.68 7.44 -23.78
C SER A 68 9.20 6.34 -24.73
N HIS A 69 9.92 6.13 -25.83
CA HIS A 69 9.61 5.06 -26.78
C HIS A 69 9.51 3.70 -26.05
N GLY A 70 8.39 2.99 -26.23
CA GLY A 70 8.14 1.69 -25.63
C GLY A 70 8.02 1.69 -24.10
N SER A 71 7.65 2.80 -23.46
CA SER A 71 7.56 2.97 -22.01
C SER A 71 8.86 2.74 -21.23
N TRP A 72 9.99 2.84 -21.90
CA TRP A 72 11.31 2.69 -21.29
C TRP A 72 11.68 3.97 -20.55
N GLY A 73 11.66 3.89 -19.22
CA GLY A 73 11.94 5.04 -18.37
C GLY A 73 10.79 6.04 -18.27
N ALA A 74 9.56 5.55 -18.36
CA ALA A 74 8.37 6.35 -18.10
C ALA A 74 8.41 6.99 -16.72
N GLU A 75 7.82 8.17 -16.61
CA GLU A 75 7.47 8.77 -15.35
C GLU A 75 6.07 8.30 -14.95
N SER A 76 5.88 8.05 -13.68
CA SER A 76 4.66 7.47 -13.16
C SER A 76 4.06 8.34 -12.07
N ASP A 77 2.83 8.03 -11.73
CA ASP A 77 2.04 8.66 -10.70
C ASP A 77 1.43 7.60 -9.78
N ILE A 78 1.08 8.00 -8.56
CA ILE A 78 0.35 7.15 -7.63
C ILE A 78 -1.13 7.50 -7.72
N TYR A 79 -1.93 6.47 -7.95
CA TYR A 79 -3.39 6.53 -8.00
C TYR A 79 -4.00 5.81 -6.80
N ILE A 80 -5.25 6.12 -6.52
CA ILE A 80 -6.09 5.41 -5.55
C ILE A 80 -7.45 5.10 -6.17
N MET A 81 -7.97 3.90 -5.91
CA MET A 81 -9.32 3.46 -6.24
C MET A 81 -10.02 3.04 -4.96
N PHE A 82 -11.17 3.62 -4.69
CA PHE A 82 -11.98 3.28 -3.51
C PHE A 82 -12.99 2.20 -3.88
N PHE A 83 -13.05 1.14 -3.08
CA PHE A 83 -14.04 0.07 -3.21
C PHE A 83 -15.38 0.40 -2.53
N ASP A 84 -15.43 1.51 -1.79
CA ASP A 84 -16.64 2.01 -1.15
C ASP A 84 -16.74 3.54 -1.36
N GLY A 85 -17.90 3.99 -1.86
CA GLY A 85 -18.17 5.41 -2.07
C GLY A 85 -18.18 6.23 -0.78
N LYS A 86 -18.56 5.64 0.34
CA LYS A 86 -18.50 6.29 1.66
C LYS A 86 -17.06 6.58 2.09
N GLU A 87 -16.16 5.64 1.82
CA GLU A 87 -14.75 5.82 2.14
C GLU A 87 -14.11 6.91 1.27
N MET A 88 -14.47 6.97 -0.01
CA MET A 88 -14.07 8.08 -0.88
C MET A 88 -14.55 9.43 -0.33
N THR A 89 -15.81 9.53 0.09
CA THR A 89 -16.35 10.75 0.68
C THR A 89 -15.55 11.17 1.93
N LYS A 90 -15.29 10.25 2.85
CA LYS A 90 -14.45 10.49 4.04
C LYS A 90 -13.04 10.97 3.70
N PHE A 91 -12.44 10.37 2.69
CA PHE A 91 -11.08 10.71 2.26
C PHE A 91 -10.98 12.18 1.81
N TYR A 92 -12.01 12.68 1.14
CA TYR A 92 -12.05 14.05 0.64
C TYR A 92 -12.71 15.07 1.59
N GLN A 93 -13.40 14.62 2.65
CA GLN A 93 -13.97 15.51 3.65
C GLN A 93 -12.91 16.47 4.22
N ASP A 94 -13.25 17.72 4.40
CA ASP A 94 -12.42 18.64 5.15
C ASP A 94 -12.47 18.35 6.66
N LYS A 95 -11.70 19.09 7.46
CA LYS A 95 -11.62 18.82 8.90
C LYS A 95 -12.94 19.11 9.62
N GLU A 96 -13.65 20.17 9.22
CA GLU A 96 -14.90 20.58 9.86
C GLU A 96 -15.99 19.56 9.59
N ASP A 97 -16.12 19.12 8.33
CA ASP A 97 -17.06 18.08 7.94
C ASP A 97 -16.76 16.74 8.60
N ALA A 98 -15.48 16.39 8.76
CA ALA A 98 -15.07 15.16 9.42
C ALA A 98 -15.36 15.18 10.93
N GLU A 99 -15.23 16.34 11.60
CA GLU A 99 -15.60 16.50 13.02
C GLU A 99 -17.12 16.41 13.22
N ILE A 100 -17.90 17.02 12.34
CA ILE A 100 -19.36 16.95 12.35
C ILE A 100 -19.83 15.50 12.11
N ALA A 101 -19.28 14.83 11.10
CA ALA A 101 -19.62 13.44 10.79
C ALA A 101 -19.29 12.51 11.97
N LYS A 102 -18.14 12.70 12.63
CA LYS A 102 -17.73 11.93 13.80
C LYS A 102 -18.66 12.19 15.00
N ALA A 103 -19.05 13.44 15.25
CA ALA A 103 -19.98 13.77 16.32
C ALA A 103 -21.37 13.14 16.10
N LEU A 104 -21.84 13.06 14.85
CA LEU A 104 -23.07 12.38 14.48
C LEU A 104 -22.99 10.86 14.66
N GLU A 105 -21.88 10.23 14.25
CA GLU A 105 -21.65 8.80 14.44
C GLU A 105 -21.53 8.40 15.93
N ASP A 106 -20.91 9.24 16.75
CA ASP A 106 -20.79 9.02 18.18
C ASP A 106 -22.13 9.23 18.92
N GLY A 107 -22.98 10.15 18.44
CA GLY A 107 -24.36 10.33 18.90
C GLY A 107 -25.22 9.08 18.64
N ASP A 108 -25.15 8.54 17.43
CA ASP A 108 -25.92 7.34 17.01
C ASP A 108 -25.43 6.06 17.71
N LYS A 109 -24.15 6.00 18.07
CA LYS A 109 -23.57 4.88 18.88
C LYS A 109 -23.97 4.95 20.34
N SER A 110 -24.16 6.14 20.91
CA SER A 110 -24.63 6.30 22.30
C SER A 110 -26.09 5.88 22.45
N GLU A 111 -26.97 6.15 21.50
CA GLU A 111 -28.33 5.64 21.50
C GLU A 111 -28.41 4.10 21.37
N LYS A 112 -27.57 3.51 20.51
CA LYS A 112 -27.51 2.03 20.34
C LYS A 112 -26.82 1.30 21.51
N LYS A 113 -26.02 1.98 22.32
CA LYS A 113 -25.39 1.40 23.52
C LYS A 113 -26.38 1.27 24.67
N ILE A 114 -27.30 2.22 24.83
CA ILE A 114 -28.32 2.18 25.88
C ILE A 114 -29.25 0.96 25.73
N GLU A 115 -29.53 0.54 24.50
CA GLU A 115 -30.33 -0.68 24.23
C GLU A 115 -29.57 -2.01 24.43
N LYS A 116 -28.23 -1.99 24.49
CA LYS A 116 -27.39 -3.21 24.59
C LYS A 116 -26.82 -3.48 25.98
N GLU A 117 -26.81 -2.51 26.88
CA GLU A 117 -26.26 -2.67 28.23
C GLU A 117 -27.18 -3.47 29.18
N GLU A 118 -28.46 -3.66 28.87
CA GLU A 118 -29.36 -4.52 29.63
C GLU A 118 -29.11 -6.03 29.45
N LYS A 119 -28.16 -6.48 28.63
CA LYS A 119 -27.95 -7.90 28.31
C LYS A 119 -26.53 -8.44 28.39
N LYS A 120 -25.59 -7.81 29.10
CA LYS A 120 -24.24 -8.42 29.27
C LYS A 120 -23.63 -8.18 30.66
N GLU A 121 -24.03 -8.96 31.63
CA GLU A 121 -23.12 -9.36 32.71
C GLU A 121 -22.36 -10.64 32.31
N LYS A 122 -21.05 -10.60 32.54
CA LYS A 122 -20.08 -11.69 32.58
C LYS A 122 -19.59 -12.30 31.27
N LYS A 123 -18.40 -11.89 30.87
CA LYS A 123 -17.29 -12.82 30.60
C LYS A 123 -15.95 -12.10 30.53
N ASP A 124 -14.99 -12.60 31.30
CA ASP A 124 -13.63 -12.16 31.46
C ASP A 124 -12.79 -12.20 30.18
N SER A 125 -11.95 -11.18 30.09
CA SER A 125 -10.71 -10.96 29.35
C SER A 125 -10.00 -12.17 28.73
N VAL A 126 -10.03 -12.26 27.43
CA VAL A 126 -8.91 -12.65 26.58
C VAL A 126 -8.90 -11.68 25.42
N LYS A 127 -7.82 -10.92 25.22
CA LYS A 127 -7.58 -10.14 24.00
C LYS A 127 -7.45 -11.11 22.82
N GLN A 128 -8.56 -11.50 22.24
CA GLN A 128 -8.57 -12.11 20.91
C GLN A 128 -8.19 -11.01 19.92
N ALA A 129 -7.21 -11.29 19.09
CA ALA A 129 -6.97 -10.48 17.89
C ALA A 129 -8.30 -10.29 17.17
N GLU A 130 -8.71 -9.04 16.96
CA GLU A 130 -9.93 -8.72 16.23
C GLU A 130 -9.85 -9.42 14.87
N LYS A 131 -10.84 -10.27 14.58
CA LYS A 131 -10.93 -10.85 13.24
C LYS A 131 -11.07 -9.71 12.25
N PRO A 132 -10.32 -9.74 11.14
CA PRO A 132 -10.42 -8.71 10.13
C PRO A 132 -11.89 -8.56 9.68
N GLU A 133 -12.33 -7.31 9.58
CA GLU A 133 -13.68 -6.99 9.12
C GLU A 133 -13.85 -7.49 7.69
N LYS A 134 -14.97 -8.14 7.39
CA LYS A 134 -15.24 -8.62 6.03
C LYS A 134 -15.30 -7.43 5.08
N LEU A 135 -14.49 -7.46 4.04
CA LEU A 135 -14.49 -6.43 3.02
C LEU A 135 -15.77 -6.48 2.19
N VAL A 136 -16.28 -5.31 1.88
CA VAL A 136 -17.36 -5.12 0.92
C VAL A 136 -16.78 -4.35 -0.25
N LEU A 137 -16.66 -5.02 -1.39
CA LEU A 137 -16.08 -4.43 -2.59
C LEU A 137 -17.20 -4.10 -3.56
N ASP A 138 -17.47 -2.81 -3.74
CA ASP A 138 -18.32 -2.31 -4.83
C ASP A 138 -17.43 -2.07 -6.05
N LEU A 139 -17.61 -2.86 -7.09
CA LEU A 139 -16.84 -2.79 -8.33
C LEU A 139 -17.57 -2.05 -9.46
N GLU A 140 -18.85 -1.72 -9.28
CA GLU A 140 -19.60 -0.95 -10.27
C GLU A 140 -19.11 0.51 -10.27
N ASN A 141 -18.95 1.08 -11.43
CA ASN A 141 -18.54 2.49 -11.61
C ASN A 141 -17.29 2.89 -10.83
N ARG A 142 -16.36 1.95 -10.61
CA ARG A 142 -15.12 2.18 -9.85
C ARG A 142 -14.21 3.23 -10.47
N GLU A 143 -14.31 3.44 -11.77
CA GLU A 143 -13.60 4.48 -12.50
C GLU A 143 -13.89 5.90 -11.97
N PHE A 144 -15.12 6.14 -11.49
CA PHE A 144 -15.50 7.42 -10.86
C PHE A 144 -15.01 7.54 -9.40
N ARG A 145 -14.51 6.43 -8.83
CA ARG A 145 -13.91 6.40 -7.51
C ARG A 145 -12.39 6.26 -7.55
N THR A 146 -11.82 6.64 -8.69
CA THR A 146 -10.38 6.62 -8.93
C THR A 146 -9.83 8.04 -9.00
N ALA A 147 -8.71 8.28 -8.32
CA ALA A 147 -8.07 9.58 -8.31
C ALA A 147 -6.55 9.47 -8.33
N ARG A 148 -5.89 10.46 -8.93
CA ARG A 148 -4.45 10.65 -8.85
C ARG A 148 -4.08 11.31 -7.52
N LEU A 149 -3.12 10.75 -6.80
CA LEU A 149 -2.63 11.29 -5.53
C LEU A 149 -1.44 12.24 -5.73
N THR A 150 -0.47 11.86 -6.56
CA THR A 150 0.71 12.70 -6.83
C THR A 150 0.36 13.90 -7.71
N ARG A 151 0.98 15.05 -7.41
CA ARG A 151 0.79 16.28 -8.20
C ARG A 151 1.67 16.34 -9.43
N PHE A 152 2.82 15.69 -9.37
CA PHE A 152 3.83 15.67 -10.42
C PHE A 152 4.26 14.25 -10.66
N SER A 153 4.34 13.90 -11.93
CA SER A 153 4.87 12.62 -12.36
C SER A 153 6.38 12.55 -12.14
N GLY A 154 6.90 11.36 -11.89
CA GLY A 154 8.31 11.15 -11.67
C GLY A 154 8.71 9.69 -11.80
N ARG A 155 10.00 9.42 -11.69
CA ARG A 155 10.48 8.05 -11.58
C ARG A 155 10.30 7.61 -10.14
N LEU A 156 9.25 6.85 -9.90
CA LEU A 156 8.91 6.35 -8.58
C LEU A 156 9.74 5.10 -8.25
N GLY A 157 9.99 4.89 -6.97
CA GLY A 157 10.55 3.65 -6.44
C GLY A 157 9.46 2.84 -5.75
N ASP A 158 9.18 3.14 -4.49
CA ASP A 158 8.09 2.51 -3.75
C ASP A 158 7.29 3.57 -3.01
N PHE A 159 6.08 3.23 -2.59
CA PHE A 159 5.21 4.16 -1.87
C PHE A 159 4.46 3.46 -0.74
N TYR A 160 3.96 4.25 0.21
CA TYR A 160 3.08 3.82 1.28
C TYR A 160 2.08 4.94 1.63
N LEU A 161 0.80 4.65 1.53
CA LEU A 161 -0.28 5.49 2.02
C LEU A 161 -0.68 5.01 3.42
N THR A 162 -0.68 5.91 4.40
CA THR A 162 -1.06 5.57 5.78
C THR A 162 -2.49 5.05 5.85
N GLN A 163 -2.78 4.17 6.83
CA GLN A 163 -4.09 3.53 6.94
C GLN A 163 -5.24 4.51 7.27
N ASP A 164 -4.90 5.70 7.74
CA ASP A 164 -5.85 6.80 7.93
C ASP A 164 -6.02 7.69 6.69
N GLY A 165 -5.25 7.42 5.62
CA GLY A 165 -5.30 8.18 4.37
C GLY A 165 -4.74 9.60 4.44
N THR A 166 -4.04 9.98 5.51
CA THR A 166 -3.62 11.37 5.71
C THR A 166 -2.28 11.70 5.09
N LYS A 167 -1.38 10.71 4.97
CA LYS A 167 -0.01 10.90 4.48
C LYS A 167 0.37 9.85 3.45
N LEU A 168 1.02 10.31 2.39
CA LEU A 168 1.65 9.47 1.39
C LEU A 168 3.16 9.60 1.51
N PHE A 169 3.85 8.48 1.73
CA PHE A 169 5.30 8.36 1.66
C PHE A 169 5.65 7.72 0.33
N TYR A 170 6.61 8.27 -0.38
CA TYR A 170 7.07 7.70 -1.64
C TYR A 170 8.51 8.08 -1.94
N SER A 171 9.24 7.20 -2.56
CA SER A 171 10.56 7.50 -3.10
C SER A 171 10.46 7.92 -4.56
N THR A 172 11.10 9.01 -4.91
CA THR A 172 11.13 9.50 -6.29
C THR A 172 12.50 10.04 -6.65
N ARG A 173 12.87 9.91 -7.92
CA ARG A 173 14.14 10.42 -8.42
C ARG A 173 14.00 11.88 -8.79
N LEU A 174 14.46 12.78 -7.90
CA LEU A 174 14.41 14.23 -8.14
C LEU A 174 15.56 14.72 -9.02
N GLU A 175 16.78 14.29 -8.75
CA GLU A 175 17.97 14.68 -9.52
C GLU A 175 18.76 13.42 -9.96
N LYS A 176 19.78 13.07 -9.21
CA LYS A 176 20.66 11.91 -9.52
C LYS A 176 20.32 10.68 -8.71
N SER A 177 19.70 10.86 -7.55
CA SER A 177 19.33 9.80 -6.60
C SER A 177 17.83 9.80 -6.31
N TYR A 178 17.36 8.72 -5.75
CA TYR A 178 16.01 8.68 -5.19
C TYR A 178 16.00 9.35 -3.82
N ASP A 179 15.00 10.18 -3.60
CA ASP A 179 14.75 10.84 -2.33
C ASP A 179 13.41 10.39 -1.77
N LEU A 180 13.36 10.18 -0.46
CA LEU A 180 12.13 9.82 0.23
C LEU A 180 11.34 11.09 0.56
N CYS A 181 10.14 11.17 0.03
CA CYS A 181 9.19 12.27 0.18
C CYS A 181 8.03 11.87 1.08
N GLN A 182 7.48 12.83 1.80
CA GLN A 182 6.21 12.75 2.50
C GLN A 182 5.27 13.81 1.95
N MET A 183 4.06 13.42 1.59
CA MET A 183 3.00 14.31 1.15
C MET A 183 1.85 14.28 2.16
N ASP A 184 1.37 15.44 2.56
CA ASP A 184 0.08 15.58 3.25
C ASP A 184 -1.02 15.53 2.19
N ILE A 185 -1.89 14.52 2.27
CA ILE A 185 -2.90 14.27 1.23
C ILE A 185 -3.90 15.44 1.11
N LYS A 186 -4.34 16.00 2.22
CA LYS A 186 -5.36 17.07 2.21
C LYS A 186 -4.78 18.40 1.74
N LYS A 187 -3.58 18.76 2.19
CA LYS A 187 -2.92 20.01 1.80
C LYS A 187 -2.21 19.89 0.46
N GLY A 188 -1.75 18.67 0.13
CA GLY A 188 -0.90 18.37 -1.00
C GLY A 188 0.52 18.93 -0.85
N ASP A 189 0.93 19.29 0.36
CA ASP A 189 2.28 19.75 0.66
C ASP A 189 3.25 18.56 0.63
N VAL A 190 4.34 18.70 -0.12
CA VAL A 190 5.37 17.68 -0.26
C VAL A 190 6.66 18.15 0.39
N LYS A 191 7.26 17.32 1.22
CA LYS A 191 8.59 17.56 1.79
C LYS A 191 9.51 16.36 1.58
N VAL A 192 10.77 16.61 1.28
CA VAL A 192 11.82 15.59 1.30
C VAL A 192 12.20 15.31 2.74
N ILE A 193 12.05 14.07 3.20
CA ILE A 193 12.39 13.67 4.58
C ILE A 193 13.75 13.00 4.67
N LYS A 194 14.22 12.37 3.59
CA LYS A 194 15.58 11.82 3.52
C LYS A 194 16.05 11.71 2.08
N LYS A 195 17.27 12.18 1.83
CA LYS A 195 17.91 12.08 0.51
C LYS A 195 18.65 10.76 0.34
N GLY A 196 18.78 10.32 -0.91
CA GLY A 196 19.58 9.16 -1.27
C GLY A 196 19.01 7.83 -0.77
N VAL A 197 17.68 7.69 -0.72
CA VAL A 197 17.01 6.49 -0.22
C VAL A 197 16.18 5.83 -1.33
N TYR A 198 16.59 4.62 -1.68
CA TYR A 198 15.87 3.76 -2.61
C TYR A 198 15.71 2.38 -1.99
N GLY A 199 14.47 1.90 -1.90
CA GLY A 199 14.17 0.59 -1.30
C GLY A 199 12.68 0.43 -1.01
N SER A 200 12.31 -0.75 -0.57
CA SER A 200 10.93 -1.07 -0.22
C SER A 200 10.50 -0.37 1.07
N LEU A 201 9.29 0.17 1.05
CA LEU A 201 8.66 0.82 2.20
C LEU A 201 7.73 -0.18 2.90
N VAL A 202 8.08 -0.54 4.13
CA VAL A 202 7.35 -1.55 4.91
C VAL A 202 6.81 -0.91 6.20
N PRO A 203 5.49 -0.82 6.38
CA PRO A 203 4.91 -0.27 7.61
C PRO A 203 5.08 -1.22 8.79
N SER A 204 5.12 -0.66 10.01
CA SER A 204 4.93 -1.45 11.23
C SER A 204 3.47 -1.92 11.34
N ALA A 205 3.24 -2.99 12.09
CA ALA A 205 1.90 -3.57 12.27
C ALA A 205 0.89 -2.59 12.91
N ASP A 206 1.38 -1.62 13.68
CA ASP A 206 0.57 -0.60 14.35
C ASP A 206 0.49 0.74 13.59
N ASP A 207 1.02 0.78 12.36
CA ASP A 207 1.06 1.96 11.47
C ASP A 207 1.70 3.21 12.11
N LYS A 208 2.61 3.02 13.07
CA LYS A 208 3.32 4.16 13.70
C LYS A 208 4.65 4.47 13.04
N ASP A 209 5.30 3.44 12.54
CA ASP A 209 6.61 3.52 11.93
C ASP A 209 6.61 2.93 10.51
N LEU A 210 7.46 3.46 9.67
CA LEU A 210 7.73 2.97 8.32
C LEU A 210 9.21 2.62 8.21
N TYR A 211 9.52 1.47 7.64
CA TYR A 211 10.89 1.01 7.45
C TYR A 211 11.24 1.03 5.96
N VAL A 212 12.44 1.51 5.65
CA VAL A 212 13.00 1.47 4.29
C VAL A 212 14.21 0.56 4.28
N PHE A 213 14.13 -0.48 3.48
CA PHE A 213 15.20 -1.47 3.28
C PHE A 213 16.00 -1.09 2.05
N THR A 214 17.24 -0.69 2.23
CA THR A 214 18.14 -0.25 1.13
C THR A 214 19.16 -1.31 0.72
N GLY A 215 18.98 -2.56 1.14
CA GLY A 215 19.92 -3.65 0.92
C GLY A 215 21.04 -3.72 1.94
N SER A 216 21.64 -2.59 2.31
CA SER A 216 22.77 -2.52 3.27
C SER A 216 22.40 -1.85 4.60
N SER A 217 21.26 -1.18 4.67
CA SER A 217 20.79 -0.50 5.87
C SER A 217 19.28 -0.49 5.98
N ILE A 218 18.80 -0.30 7.21
CA ILE A 218 17.39 -0.13 7.49
C ILE A 218 17.20 1.28 8.04
N THR A 219 16.35 2.07 7.39
CA THR A 219 15.94 3.38 7.91
C THR A 219 14.56 3.26 8.50
N LYS A 220 14.40 3.66 9.74
CA LYS A 220 13.12 3.81 10.42
C LYS A 220 12.63 5.25 10.28
N ILE A 221 11.36 5.43 9.95
CA ILE A 221 10.67 6.72 9.85
C ILE A 221 9.48 6.68 10.80
N THR A 222 9.37 7.64 11.71
CA THR A 222 8.18 7.81 12.53
C THR A 222 7.12 8.53 11.72
N ILE A 223 6.01 7.86 11.42
CA ILE A 223 4.95 8.35 10.51
C ILE A 223 4.38 9.69 10.97
N ALA A 224 4.15 9.87 12.27
CA ALA A 224 3.56 11.09 12.82
C ALA A 224 4.41 12.33 12.54
N SER A 225 5.73 12.26 12.80
CA SER A 225 6.66 13.39 12.72
C SER A 225 7.47 13.46 11.42
N GLY A 226 7.66 12.33 10.73
CA GLY A 226 8.62 12.18 9.64
C GLY A 226 10.08 12.11 10.10
N ALA A 227 10.32 11.95 11.41
CA ALA A 227 11.68 11.80 11.95
C ALA A 227 12.29 10.47 11.48
N THR A 228 13.58 10.51 11.13
CA THR A 228 14.29 9.34 10.60
C THR A 228 15.43 8.91 11.52
N SER A 229 15.61 7.61 11.67
CA SER A 229 16.76 7.00 12.34
C SER A 229 17.25 5.79 11.56
N THR A 230 18.53 5.46 11.71
CA THR A 230 19.09 4.25 11.09
C THR A 230 19.14 3.16 12.13
N ILE A 231 18.67 1.96 11.77
CA ILE A 231 18.79 0.77 12.59
C ILE A 231 20.12 0.11 12.25
N SER A 232 21.02 0.06 13.24
CA SER A 232 22.27 -0.66 13.12
C SER A 232 22.05 -2.13 13.48
N PHE A 233 22.60 -3.01 12.69
CA PHE A 233 22.68 -4.43 12.99
C PHE A 233 24.08 -4.96 12.69
N SER A 234 24.51 -5.95 13.42
CA SER A 234 25.75 -6.67 13.19
C SER A 234 25.49 -8.15 13.38
N GLY A 235 26.27 -8.97 12.74
CA GLY A 235 26.21 -10.42 12.88
C GLY A 235 27.52 -11.04 12.46
N ASP A 236 27.90 -12.11 13.14
CA ASP A 236 29.06 -12.91 12.78
C ASP A 236 28.64 -13.92 11.68
N TYR A 237 29.46 -14.00 10.66
CA TYR A 237 29.30 -14.98 9.59
C TYR A 237 30.46 -15.99 9.60
N GLU A 238 30.16 -17.24 9.85
CA GLU A 238 31.13 -18.32 9.72
C GLU A 238 31.12 -18.88 8.31
N PHE A 239 32.13 -18.57 7.53
CA PHE A 239 32.27 -19.09 6.20
C PHE A 239 32.87 -20.52 6.21
N LYS A 240 32.10 -21.52 5.76
CA LYS A 240 32.51 -22.94 5.65
C LYS A 240 32.62 -23.33 4.17
N PRO A 241 33.75 -23.09 3.50
CA PRO A 241 33.89 -23.26 2.04
C PRO A 241 33.58 -24.64 1.51
N LYS A 242 33.86 -25.68 2.31
CA LYS A 242 33.55 -27.07 1.93
C LYS A 242 32.04 -27.32 1.93
N ALA A 243 31.37 -26.96 3.00
CA ALA A 243 29.92 -27.13 3.13
C ALA A 243 29.14 -26.36 2.06
N GLU A 244 29.60 -25.14 1.75
CA GLU A 244 29.02 -24.32 0.70
C GLU A 244 29.15 -24.97 -0.69
N ARG A 245 30.34 -25.48 -1.04
CA ARG A 245 30.57 -26.21 -2.30
C ARG A 245 29.74 -27.48 -2.41
N ASP A 246 29.62 -28.23 -1.34
CA ASP A 246 28.80 -29.42 -1.29
C ASP A 246 27.32 -29.09 -1.48
N TYR A 247 26.86 -27.98 -0.87
CA TYR A 247 25.49 -27.46 -1.06
C TYR A 247 25.25 -27.01 -2.50
N ILE A 248 26.14 -26.18 -3.06
CA ILE A 248 26.04 -25.67 -4.44
C ILE A 248 26.00 -26.84 -5.43
N PHE A 249 26.89 -27.81 -5.26
CA PHE A 249 26.91 -29.02 -6.10
C PHE A 249 25.57 -29.77 -6.03
N GLY A 250 25.08 -30.04 -4.83
CA GLY A 250 23.78 -30.70 -4.63
C GLY A 250 22.59 -29.93 -5.19
N HIS A 251 22.63 -28.60 -5.10
CA HIS A 251 21.61 -27.73 -5.67
C HIS A 251 21.60 -27.78 -7.19
N VAL A 252 22.76 -27.59 -7.82
CA VAL A 252 22.90 -27.65 -9.29
C VAL A 252 22.49 -29.02 -9.82
N TRP A 253 22.94 -30.09 -9.15
CA TRP A 253 22.57 -31.48 -9.53
C TRP A 253 21.05 -31.67 -9.56
N LYS A 254 20.34 -31.16 -8.57
CA LYS A 254 18.86 -31.22 -8.52
C LYS A 254 18.15 -30.39 -9.59
N GLN A 255 18.82 -29.36 -10.11
CA GLN A 255 18.23 -28.51 -11.16
C GLN A 255 18.43 -29.06 -12.57
N VAL A 256 19.46 -29.94 -12.75
CA VAL A 256 19.83 -30.48 -14.06
C VAL A 256 19.21 -31.86 -14.31
N ASN A 257 18.90 -32.62 -13.25
CA ASN A 257 18.19 -33.90 -13.30
C ASN A 257 16.71 -33.75 -12.98
#